data_5ce98799bcb44390d0c36d32ad594f2e
#
_entry.id   5ce98799bcb44390d0c36d32ad594f2e
#
_cell.length_a   1.000
_cell.length_b   1.000
_cell.length_c   1.000
_cell.angle_alpha   90.00
_cell.angle_beta   90.00
_cell.angle_gamma   90.00
#
_symmetry.space_group_name_H-M   'P 1'
#
loop_
_entity.id
_entity.type
_entity.pdbx_description
1 polymer ?
#
loop_
_entity_poly.entity_id
_entity_poly.type
_entity_poly.pdbx_seq_one_letter_code
_entity_poly.pdbx_strand_id
1 'polypeptide(L)'
;MEIPLLKQKIIENDYVPIILDELGCHHISRKTEWFSCGNPDGDNPSAITVYLNDSLVTVDYTRNITTKSVADIFDLVQFFQSCTFYKAVCLVCSWCGIDYYEDEYDSLPESLKFTRLIEEMSSDNTDYDEIKPVKPISEKILQYYFPVANDLFFKDNISYETQMLFEVGYDDNSNRITIPVRDEFGTLVGVKGRLLLQTSKMSEDEKRIKYLYLEHCNRAKILYGLYLSEKYIKSQNKVYVVEAEKGVMQLWDMGIKNCVATCGKKITQYQIDMLTRLCSCIVFCFDKDVKREELSSIADKFLDCIEIKAIIDKEGVLSEKESPTDNPQKFRKLLDSSCEVIRQGR
;
A
#
# COMPACT_ATOMS: atom_id res chain seq x y z
N MET A 1 8.58 28.40 7.58
CA MET A 1 8.81 28.49 9.06
C MET A 1 10.29 28.23 9.37
N GLU A 2 10.91 28.99 10.25
CA GLU A 2 12.28 28.73 10.69
C GLU A 2 12.36 27.60 11.73
N ILE A 3 13.48 26.85 11.75
CA ILE A 3 13.65 25.70 12.70
C ILE A 3 13.48 26.09 14.16
N PRO A 4 13.96 27.24 14.66
CA PRO A 4 13.71 27.64 16.04
C PRO A 4 12.20 27.80 16.38
N LEU A 5 11.42 28.37 15.45
CA LEU A 5 9.97 28.51 15.60
C LEU A 5 9.26 27.16 15.58
N LEU A 6 9.71 26.23 14.74
CA LEU A 6 9.19 24.86 14.71
C LEU A 6 9.44 24.16 16.06
N LYS A 7 10.65 24.27 16.62
CA LYS A 7 10.96 23.73 17.95
C LYS A 7 10.09 24.33 19.04
N GLN A 8 9.83 25.62 18.99
CA GLN A 8 8.92 26.30 19.91
C GLN A 8 7.48 25.75 19.79
N LYS A 9 6.94 25.59 18.56
CA LYS A 9 5.62 24.98 18.34
C LYS A 9 5.55 23.55 18.87
N ILE A 10 6.62 22.76 18.74
CA ILE A 10 6.71 21.40 19.28
C ILE A 10 6.59 21.39 20.79
N ILE A 11 7.23 22.35 21.49
CA ILE A 11 7.19 22.47 22.94
C ILE A 11 5.82 22.96 23.41
N GLU A 12 5.31 24.05 22.82
CA GLU A 12 4.05 24.68 23.20
C GLU A 12 2.83 23.76 23.05
N ASN A 13 2.84 22.90 22.02
CA ASN A 13 1.74 21.96 21.77
C ASN A 13 2.01 20.55 22.31
N ASP A 14 3.07 20.36 23.08
CA ASP A 14 3.42 19.07 23.70
C ASP A 14 3.57 17.91 22.69
N TYR A 15 4.20 18.16 21.53
CA TYR A 15 4.34 17.17 20.45
C TYR A 15 5.50 16.18 20.64
N VAL A 16 6.39 16.41 21.62
CA VAL A 16 7.52 15.50 21.90
C VAL A 16 7.09 14.04 22.07
N PRO A 17 6.04 13.70 22.89
CA PRO A 17 5.62 12.31 23.03
C PRO A 17 5.09 11.70 21.73
N ILE A 18 4.46 12.48 20.85
CA ILE A 18 3.99 12.00 19.54
C ILE A 18 5.19 11.62 18.67
N ILE A 19 6.23 12.47 18.63
CA ILE A 19 7.45 12.20 17.87
C ILE A 19 8.15 10.94 18.38
N LEU A 20 8.24 10.76 19.69
CA LEU A 20 8.87 9.59 20.30
C LEU A 20 8.07 8.30 20.05
N ASP A 21 6.74 8.36 20.06
CA ASP A 21 5.85 7.24 19.77
C ASP A 21 5.96 6.81 18.29
N GLU A 22 5.95 7.77 17.37
CA GLU A 22 6.13 7.53 15.94
C GLU A 22 7.52 6.97 15.57
N LEU A 23 8.53 7.25 16.38
CA LEU A 23 9.85 6.61 16.29
C LEU A 23 9.85 5.17 16.82
N GLY A 24 8.78 4.72 17.49
CA GLY A 24 8.69 3.43 18.15
C GLY A 24 9.37 3.36 19.50
N CYS A 25 9.67 4.50 20.14
CA CYS A 25 10.23 4.54 21.48
C CYS A 25 9.22 4.01 22.51
N HIS A 26 9.72 3.30 23.51
CA HIS A 26 8.87 2.73 24.56
C HIS A 26 9.08 3.40 25.93
N HIS A 27 8.17 3.18 26.90
CA HIS A 27 8.25 3.73 28.26
C HIS A 27 8.37 5.26 28.30
N ILE A 28 7.68 5.96 27.38
CA ILE A 28 7.69 7.43 27.31
C ILE A 28 7.14 7.99 28.63
N SER A 29 7.97 8.75 29.33
CA SER A 29 7.65 9.32 30.64
C SER A 29 7.98 10.81 30.68
N ARG A 30 6.99 11.65 30.99
CA ARG A 30 7.17 13.09 31.17
C ARG A 30 7.71 13.42 32.57
N LYS A 31 8.72 14.25 32.62
CA LYS A 31 9.22 14.95 33.82
C LYS A 31 8.96 16.46 33.66
N THR A 32 9.33 17.26 34.69
CA THR A 32 9.07 18.69 34.67
C THR A 32 9.77 19.40 33.48
N GLU A 33 11.01 19.02 33.17
CA GLU A 33 11.87 19.71 32.21
C GLU A 33 12.34 18.82 31.04
N TRP A 34 11.93 17.55 31.00
CA TRP A 34 12.33 16.63 29.93
C TRP A 34 11.36 15.44 29.77
N PHE A 35 11.45 14.79 28.66
CA PHE A 35 10.90 13.44 28.44
C PHE A 35 12.01 12.40 28.52
N SER A 36 11.72 11.24 29.10
CA SER A 36 12.59 10.06 29.10
C SER A 36 11.88 8.89 28.45
N CYS A 37 12.58 8.11 27.61
CA CYS A 37 12.03 6.92 26.96
C CYS A 37 13.14 5.89 26.69
N GLY A 38 12.72 4.67 26.35
CA GLY A 38 13.60 3.63 25.82
C GLY A 38 13.75 3.72 24.32
N ASN A 39 14.85 3.20 23.80
CA ASN A 39 15.10 3.05 22.36
C ASN A 39 14.13 2.04 21.71
N PRO A 40 13.73 2.22 20.44
CA PRO A 40 12.82 1.30 19.75
C PRO A 40 13.25 -0.18 19.78
N ASP A 41 14.53 -0.45 19.81
CA ASP A 41 15.16 -1.77 19.72
C ASP A 41 16.05 -2.09 20.95
N GLY A 42 15.89 -1.38 22.07
CA GLY A 42 16.69 -1.56 23.30
C GLY A 42 15.84 -1.88 24.52
N ASP A 43 16.46 -2.47 25.54
CA ASP A 43 15.78 -2.89 26.78
C ASP A 43 15.79 -1.79 27.87
N ASN A 44 16.62 -0.75 27.73
CA ASN A 44 16.73 0.31 28.72
C ASN A 44 15.56 1.31 28.60
N PRO A 45 14.64 1.37 29.60
CA PRO A 45 13.45 2.22 29.54
C PRO A 45 13.74 3.73 29.66
N SER A 46 14.99 4.13 29.91
CA SER A 46 15.44 5.52 30.07
C SER A 46 16.68 5.84 29.25
N ALA A 47 16.85 5.16 28.10
CA ALA A 47 18.01 5.34 27.23
C ALA A 47 18.08 6.72 26.60
N ILE A 48 16.94 7.33 26.31
CA ILE A 48 16.83 8.64 25.64
C ILE A 48 16.24 9.66 26.61
N THR A 49 16.80 10.88 26.57
CA THR A 49 16.25 12.05 27.26
C THR A 49 16.13 13.20 26.26
N VAL A 50 14.93 13.79 26.16
CA VAL A 50 14.64 14.99 25.37
C VAL A 50 14.32 16.13 26.30
N TYR A 51 15.18 17.14 26.35
CA TYR A 51 14.99 18.31 27.19
C TYR A 51 14.02 19.32 26.57
N LEU A 52 13.09 19.84 27.37
CA LEU A 52 12.10 20.83 26.94
C LEU A 52 12.70 22.24 27.00
N ASN A 53 13.77 22.46 26.27
CA ASN A 53 14.42 23.77 26.11
C ASN A 53 14.32 24.20 24.63
N ASP A 54 14.60 25.48 24.34
CA ASP A 54 14.47 26.07 22.99
C ASP A 54 15.20 25.29 21.90
N SER A 55 16.19 24.48 22.24
CA SER A 55 16.97 23.67 21.34
C SER A 55 16.46 22.24 21.21
N LEU A 56 15.55 21.80 22.08
CA LEU A 56 15.09 20.40 22.19
C LEU A 56 16.28 19.44 22.26
N VAL A 57 17.26 19.77 23.12
CA VAL A 57 18.46 18.96 23.29
C VAL A 57 18.08 17.53 23.61
N THR A 58 18.65 16.61 22.87
CA THR A 58 18.35 15.18 22.96
C THR A 58 19.63 14.40 23.23
N VAL A 59 19.58 13.51 24.22
CA VAL A 59 20.70 12.65 24.60
C VAL A 59 20.25 11.19 24.55
N ASP A 60 20.95 10.37 23.78
CA ASP A 60 20.88 8.92 23.91
C ASP A 60 22.10 8.44 24.67
N TYR A 61 21.90 7.86 25.84
CA TYR A 61 22.98 7.39 26.73
C TYR A 61 23.61 6.07 26.25
N THR A 62 23.02 5.43 25.26
CA THR A 62 23.45 4.12 24.75
C THR A 62 24.05 4.20 23.35
N ARG A 63 23.83 5.28 22.63
CA ARG A 63 24.22 5.44 21.22
C ARG A 63 24.67 6.87 20.91
N ASN A 64 25.52 6.96 19.90
CA ASN A 64 25.87 8.26 19.33
C ASN A 64 24.94 8.57 18.16
N ILE A 65 23.93 9.43 18.39
CA ILE A 65 22.88 9.78 17.41
C ILE A 65 23.28 10.95 16.50
N THR A 66 24.44 11.59 16.73
CA THR A 66 24.88 12.72 15.93
C THR A 66 26.41 12.82 15.88
N THR A 67 26.93 13.45 14.83
CA THR A 67 28.35 13.85 14.73
C THR A 67 28.60 15.25 15.27
N LYS A 68 27.55 15.98 15.68
CA LYS A 68 27.64 17.32 16.26
C LYS A 68 28.00 17.21 17.75
N SER A 69 28.41 18.34 18.33
CA SER A 69 28.69 18.42 19.78
C SER A 69 27.45 18.26 20.65
N VAL A 70 26.27 18.63 20.13
CA VAL A 70 24.98 18.53 20.82
C VAL A 70 23.93 18.07 19.81
N ALA A 71 23.20 17.02 20.14
CA ALA A 71 22.08 16.51 19.33
C ALA A 71 20.77 17.22 19.71
N ASP A 72 19.85 17.30 18.76
CA ASP A 72 18.48 17.71 19.00
C ASP A 72 17.48 16.61 18.57
N ILE A 73 16.17 16.88 18.73
CA ILE A 73 15.13 15.92 18.38
C ILE A 73 15.15 15.52 16.89
N PHE A 74 15.58 16.41 15.99
CA PHE A 74 15.70 16.10 14.57
C PHE A 74 16.88 15.16 14.29
N ASP A 75 17.98 15.26 15.05
CA ASP A 75 19.10 14.32 14.97
C ASP A 75 18.65 12.91 15.40
N LEU A 76 17.77 12.81 16.40
CA LEU A 76 17.17 11.55 16.82
C LEU A 76 16.32 10.93 15.69
N VAL A 77 15.45 11.75 15.05
CA VAL A 77 14.63 11.30 13.92
C VAL A 77 15.52 10.87 12.73
N GLN A 78 16.55 11.66 12.41
CA GLN A 78 17.50 11.28 11.34
C GLN A 78 18.15 9.91 11.61
N PHE A 79 18.55 9.68 12.85
CA PHE A 79 19.23 8.45 13.23
C PHE A 79 18.32 7.22 13.07
N PHE A 80 17.13 7.23 13.68
CA PHE A 80 16.23 6.07 13.63
C PHE A 80 15.57 5.86 12.27
N GLN A 81 15.27 6.95 11.55
CA GLN A 81 14.66 6.87 10.21
C GLN A 81 15.70 6.79 9.07
N SER A 82 17.00 6.82 9.39
CA SER A 82 18.09 6.81 8.41
C SER A 82 17.88 7.82 7.27
N CYS A 83 17.49 9.05 7.61
CA CYS A 83 17.07 10.07 6.65
C CYS A 83 17.90 11.36 6.75
N THR A 84 17.73 12.25 5.78
CA THR A 84 18.36 13.59 5.78
C THR A 84 17.65 14.52 6.79
N PHE A 85 18.31 15.62 7.19
CA PHE A 85 17.71 16.62 8.08
C PHE A 85 16.38 17.18 7.54
N TYR A 86 16.34 17.52 6.24
CA TYR A 86 15.11 17.99 5.62
C TYR A 86 13.97 16.97 5.72
N LYS A 87 14.23 15.71 5.46
CA LYS A 87 13.23 14.64 5.59
C LYS A 87 12.79 14.43 7.04
N ALA A 88 13.70 14.55 8.00
CA ALA A 88 13.36 14.52 9.43
C ALA A 88 12.41 15.66 9.83
N VAL A 89 12.64 16.87 9.33
CA VAL A 89 11.73 18.01 9.54
C VAL A 89 10.36 17.73 8.94
N CYS A 90 10.29 17.24 7.70
CA CYS A 90 9.03 16.89 7.05
C CYS A 90 8.25 15.80 7.81
N LEU A 91 8.94 14.76 8.31
CA LEU A 91 8.33 13.70 9.11
C LEU A 91 7.74 14.24 10.41
N VAL A 92 8.51 15.04 11.15
CA VAL A 92 8.05 15.66 12.39
C VAL A 92 6.82 16.55 12.13
N CYS A 93 6.85 17.37 11.09
CA CYS A 93 5.70 18.20 10.71
C CYS A 93 4.47 17.35 10.39
N SER A 94 4.65 16.26 9.63
CA SER A 94 3.57 15.32 9.27
C SER A 94 2.97 14.63 10.50
N TRP A 95 3.81 14.15 11.42
CA TRP A 95 3.37 13.46 12.64
C TRP A 95 2.62 14.39 13.59
N CYS A 96 3.08 15.66 13.66
CA CYS A 96 2.48 16.67 14.54
C CYS A 96 1.34 17.48 13.91
N GLY A 97 1.01 17.23 12.63
CA GLY A 97 0.01 18.01 11.90
C GLY A 97 0.38 19.49 11.73
N ILE A 98 1.68 19.81 11.64
CA ILE A 98 2.19 21.16 11.48
C ILE A 98 2.39 21.46 10.00
N ASP A 99 1.78 22.54 9.48
CA ASP A 99 2.13 23.06 8.16
C ASP A 99 3.44 23.91 8.29
N TYR A 100 4.52 23.37 7.75
CA TYR A 100 5.83 24.03 7.77
C TYR A 100 5.85 25.37 7.02
N TYR A 101 4.96 25.56 6.05
CA TYR A 101 4.94 26.69 5.12
C TYR A 101 3.83 27.73 5.42
N GLU A 102 3.01 27.53 6.43
CA GLU A 102 1.85 28.38 6.75
C GLU A 102 2.20 29.89 6.89
N ASP A 103 3.37 30.20 7.45
CA ASP A 103 3.79 31.60 7.70
C ASP A 103 4.47 32.29 6.50
N GLU A 104 4.84 31.55 5.42
CA GLU A 104 5.51 32.10 4.24
C GLU A 104 4.52 32.47 3.12
N TYR A 105 3.30 31.96 3.18
CA TYR A 105 2.33 32.12 2.10
C TYR A 105 1.94 33.59 1.84
N ASP A 106 1.78 34.38 2.89
CA ASP A 106 1.40 35.80 2.76
C ASP A 106 2.53 36.71 2.29
N SER A 107 3.78 36.30 2.44
CA SER A 107 4.98 37.07 2.01
C SER A 107 5.46 36.78 0.61
N LEU A 108 4.90 35.75 -0.07
CA LEU A 108 5.30 35.39 -1.43
C LEU A 108 4.73 36.35 -2.50
N PRO A 109 5.50 36.70 -3.53
CA PRO A 109 5.01 37.38 -4.73
C PRO A 109 3.83 36.60 -5.36
N GLU A 110 2.83 37.29 -5.90
CA GLU A 110 1.62 36.63 -6.49
C GLU A 110 1.95 35.58 -7.56
N SER A 111 3.01 35.80 -8.36
CA SER A 111 3.46 34.83 -9.35
C SER A 111 3.93 33.51 -8.73
N LEU A 112 4.56 33.57 -7.56
CA LEU A 112 5.01 32.38 -6.84
C LEU A 112 3.88 31.73 -6.03
N LYS A 113 2.90 32.52 -5.56
CA LYS A 113 1.66 31.97 -4.97
C LYS A 113 0.91 31.12 -5.98
N PHE A 114 0.83 31.56 -7.24
CA PHE A 114 0.18 30.80 -8.30
C PHE A 114 0.94 29.52 -8.68
N THR A 115 2.26 29.58 -8.75
CA THR A 115 3.11 28.40 -9.00
C THR A 115 2.95 27.38 -7.87
N ARG A 116 2.93 27.87 -6.63
CA ARG A 116 2.74 27.01 -5.45
C ARG A 116 1.32 26.43 -5.37
N LEU A 117 0.29 27.20 -5.75
CA LEU A 117 -1.07 26.69 -5.87
C LEU A 117 -1.17 25.57 -6.91
N ILE A 118 -0.45 25.68 -8.04
CA ILE A 118 -0.33 24.59 -9.03
C ILE A 118 0.43 23.39 -8.45
N GLU A 119 1.49 23.63 -7.69
CA GLU A 119 2.22 22.57 -6.98
C GLU A 119 1.36 21.90 -5.91
N GLU A 120 0.58 22.66 -5.14
CA GLU A 120 -0.38 22.14 -4.16
C GLU A 120 -1.55 21.39 -4.83
N MET A 121 -2.13 21.93 -5.91
CA MET A 121 -3.10 21.19 -6.73
C MET A 121 -2.52 19.95 -7.40
N SER A 122 -1.19 19.94 -7.62
CA SER A 122 -0.45 18.75 -8.08
C SER A 122 -0.09 17.85 -6.91
N SER A 123 0.06 18.38 -5.69
CA SER A 123 0.43 17.64 -4.47
C SER A 123 -0.76 17.00 -3.76
N ASP A 124 -2.00 17.38 -4.05
CA ASP A 124 -3.17 16.57 -3.73
C ASP A 124 -3.16 15.21 -4.46
N ASN A 125 -2.20 15.03 -5.39
CA ASN A 125 -1.78 13.76 -5.96
C ASN A 125 -0.56 13.14 -5.22
N THR A 126 -0.33 13.44 -3.95
CA THR A 126 0.85 13.06 -3.16
C THR A 126 1.05 11.56 -2.89
N ASP A 127 0.27 10.70 -3.49
CA ASP A 127 0.61 9.26 -3.57
C ASP A 127 1.75 8.96 -4.57
N TYR A 128 2.20 9.94 -5.40
CA TYR A 128 3.20 9.70 -6.45
C TYR A 128 4.65 9.80 -5.98
N ASP A 129 4.98 10.75 -5.11
CA ASP A 129 6.39 11.06 -4.81
C ASP A 129 7.05 10.17 -3.76
N GLU A 130 6.27 9.43 -2.95
CA GLU A 130 6.80 8.49 -1.96
C GLU A 130 6.76 7.02 -2.40
N ILE A 131 6.19 6.69 -3.56
CA ILE A 131 6.12 5.31 -4.02
C ILE A 131 7.51 4.88 -4.49
N LYS A 132 8.23 4.13 -3.64
CA LYS A 132 9.53 3.53 -3.97
C LYS A 132 9.45 2.81 -5.32
N PRO A 133 10.48 2.90 -6.17
CA PRO A 133 10.49 2.19 -7.44
C PRO A 133 10.31 0.69 -7.22
N VAL A 134 9.65 0.03 -8.17
CA VAL A 134 9.59 -1.43 -8.19
C VAL A 134 11.01 -1.95 -8.42
N LYS A 135 11.52 -2.76 -7.49
CA LYS A 135 12.86 -3.33 -7.60
C LYS A 135 12.76 -4.76 -8.10
N PRO A 136 13.43 -5.09 -9.22
CA PRO A 136 13.57 -6.48 -9.66
C PRO A 136 14.25 -7.32 -8.58
N ILE A 137 13.78 -8.55 -8.41
CA ILE A 137 14.46 -9.57 -7.61
C ILE A 137 14.95 -10.69 -8.51
N SER A 138 15.93 -11.46 -8.03
CA SER A 138 16.53 -12.50 -8.85
C SER A 138 15.56 -13.65 -9.08
N GLU A 139 15.43 -14.12 -10.33
CA GLU A 139 14.68 -15.34 -10.68
C GLU A 139 15.16 -16.58 -9.91
N LYS A 140 16.43 -16.59 -9.43
CA LYS A 140 16.98 -17.67 -8.61
C LYS A 140 16.21 -17.88 -7.30
N ILE A 141 15.49 -16.87 -6.83
CA ILE A 141 14.64 -16.97 -5.63
C ILE A 141 13.58 -18.04 -5.81
N LEU A 142 13.01 -18.18 -7.02
CA LEU A 142 12.00 -19.21 -7.30
C LEU A 142 12.56 -20.64 -7.19
N GLN A 143 13.88 -20.83 -7.26
CA GLN A 143 14.51 -22.15 -7.11
C GLN A 143 14.49 -22.64 -5.64
N TYR A 144 14.25 -21.77 -4.66
CA TYR A 144 14.06 -22.15 -3.26
C TYR A 144 12.68 -22.73 -2.98
N TYR A 145 11.74 -22.56 -3.91
CA TYR A 145 10.37 -23.04 -3.78
C TYR A 145 10.12 -24.25 -4.69
N PHE A 146 9.30 -25.18 -4.22
CA PHE A 146 8.91 -26.32 -5.04
C PHE A 146 7.90 -25.85 -6.11
N PRO A 147 8.17 -26.04 -7.42
CA PRO A 147 7.25 -25.66 -8.49
C PRO A 147 6.12 -26.69 -8.58
N VAL A 148 5.15 -26.62 -7.69
CA VAL A 148 4.05 -27.57 -7.60
C VAL A 148 2.72 -26.87 -7.43
N ALA A 149 1.74 -27.26 -8.26
CA ALA A 149 0.37 -26.84 -8.09
C ALA A 149 -0.26 -27.46 -6.85
N ASN A 150 -1.23 -26.79 -6.24
CA ASN A 150 -1.76 -27.13 -4.95
C ASN A 150 -3.26 -27.41 -4.98
N ASP A 151 -3.69 -28.48 -4.29
CA ASP A 151 -5.10 -28.90 -4.17
C ASP A 151 -6.00 -27.86 -3.48
N LEU A 152 -5.42 -27.01 -2.62
CA LEU A 152 -6.17 -25.94 -1.98
C LEU A 152 -6.66 -24.91 -2.99
N PHE A 153 -5.79 -24.53 -3.94
CA PHE A 153 -6.17 -23.64 -5.04
C PHE A 153 -7.07 -24.33 -6.05
N PHE A 154 -6.88 -25.63 -6.29
CA PHE A 154 -7.78 -26.39 -7.14
C PHE A 154 -9.22 -26.40 -6.57
N LYS A 155 -9.39 -26.55 -5.25
CA LYS A 155 -10.69 -26.43 -4.56
C LYS A 155 -11.26 -25.02 -4.60
N ASP A 156 -10.41 -24.02 -4.74
CA ASP A 156 -10.77 -22.61 -4.91
C ASP A 156 -11.08 -22.27 -6.40
N ASN A 157 -11.33 -23.27 -7.25
CA ASN A 157 -11.62 -23.15 -8.69
C ASN A 157 -10.45 -22.55 -9.49
N ILE A 158 -9.22 -22.97 -9.19
CA ILE A 158 -8.02 -22.64 -9.98
C ILE A 158 -7.38 -23.95 -10.44
N SER A 159 -7.45 -24.24 -11.73
CA SER A 159 -6.90 -25.46 -12.31
C SER A 159 -5.38 -25.56 -12.13
N TYR A 160 -4.86 -26.78 -12.22
CA TYR A 160 -3.40 -26.99 -12.12
C TYR A 160 -2.66 -26.28 -13.26
N GLU A 161 -3.26 -26.24 -14.46
CA GLU A 161 -2.72 -25.56 -15.62
C GLU A 161 -2.58 -24.06 -15.37
N THR A 162 -3.61 -23.42 -14.79
CA THR A 162 -3.57 -22.01 -14.43
C THR A 162 -2.57 -21.75 -13.32
N GLN A 163 -2.51 -22.61 -12.29
CA GLN A 163 -1.51 -22.51 -11.26
C GLN A 163 -0.08 -22.54 -11.84
N MET A 164 0.21 -23.46 -12.75
CA MET A 164 1.51 -23.56 -13.40
C MET A 164 1.80 -22.35 -14.29
N LEU A 165 0.80 -21.83 -15.01
CA LEU A 165 0.93 -20.62 -15.83
C LEU A 165 1.34 -19.40 -15.00
N PHE A 166 0.78 -19.28 -13.79
CA PHE A 166 1.10 -18.21 -12.84
C PHE A 166 2.28 -18.56 -11.91
N GLU A 167 3.01 -19.63 -12.23
CA GLU A 167 4.21 -20.08 -11.52
C GLU A 167 3.99 -20.32 -10.03
N VAL A 168 2.77 -20.76 -9.67
CA VAL A 168 2.45 -21.13 -8.28
C VAL A 168 3.37 -22.25 -7.82
N GLY A 169 3.88 -22.14 -6.61
CA GLY A 169 4.76 -23.12 -5.99
C GLY A 169 4.45 -23.29 -4.51
N TYR A 170 5.40 -23.90 -3.80
CA TYR A 170 5.27 -24.18 -2.38
C TYR A 170 6.58 -23.93 -1.64
N ASP A 171 6.49 -23.23 -0.53
CA ASP A 171 7.58 -23.05 0.43
C ASP A 171 7.37 -23.97 1.62
N ASP A 172 8.24 -24.96 1.75
CA ASP A 172 8.19 -25.96 2.84
C ASP A 172 8.56 -25.33 4.20
N ASN A 173 9.46 -24.35 4.21
CA ASN A 173 9.92 -23.73 5.45
C ASN A 173 8.80 -22.95 6.16
N SER A 174 7.98 -22.21 5.42
CA SER A 174 6.89 -21.43 5.99
C SER A 174 5.51 -22.10 5.84
N ASN A 175 5.45 -23.30 5.24
CA ASN A 175 4.21 -24.00 4.91
C ASN A 175 3.23 -23.13 4.12
N ARG A 176 3.69 -22.54 2.99
CA ARG A 176 2.93 -21.61 2.20
C ARG A 176 2.92 -21.94 0.72
N ILE A 177 1.76 -21.78 0.08
CA ILE A 177 1.67 -21.70 -1.37
C ILE A 177 2.33 -20.40 -1.78
N THR A 178 3.27 -20.43 -2.72
CA THR A 178 3.96 -19.25 -3.22
C THR A 178 3.30 -18.74 -4.49
N ILE A 179 3.17 -17.43 -4.59
CA ILE A 179 2.58 -16.72 -5.72
C ILE A 179 3.59 -15.67 -6.16
N PRO A 180 4.35 -15.91 -7.22
CA PRO A 180 5.28 -14.94 -7.77
C PRO A 180 4.53 -13.69 -8.25
N VAL A 181 5.07 -12.53 -7.96
CA VAL A 181 4.53 -11.23 -8.39
C VAL A 181 5.46 -10.67 -9.45
N ARG A 182 4.91 -10.45 -10.64
CA ARG A 182 5.62 -9.89 -11.79
C ARG A 182 5.05 -8.52 -12.15
N ASP A 183 5.92 -7.63 -12.60
CA ASP A 183 5.53 -6.34 -13.16
C ASP A 183 4.89 -6.47 -14.56
N GLU A 184 4.56 -5.36 -15.19
CA GLU A 184 3.95 -5.32 -16.52
C GLU A 184 4.84 -5.88 -17.64
N PHE A 185 6.15 -5.96 -17.39
CA PHE A 185 7.14 -6.52 -18.33
C PHE A 185 7.42 -8.02 -18.09
N GLY A 186 6.82 -8.58 -17.05
CA GLY A 186 7.05 -9.96 -16.64
C GLY A 186 8.28 -10.14 -15.73
N THR A 187 8.90 -9.06 -15.28
CA THR A 187 10.06 -9.12 -14.36
C THR A 187 9.58 -9.52 -12.96
N LEU A 188 10.27 -10.46 -12.32
CA LEU A 188 9.96 -10.86 -10.95
C LEU A 188 10.30 -9.74 -9.98
N VAL A 189 9.32 -9.32 -9.16
CA VAL A 189 9.45 -8.19 -8.23
C VAL A 189 9.07 -8.53 -6.80
N GLY A 190 8.49 -9.70 -6.57
CA GLY A 190 8.13 -10.18 -5.25
C GLY A 190 7.60 -11.59 -5.25
N VAL A 191 7.39 -12.15 -4.08
CA VAL A 191 6.72 -13.45 -3.89
C VAL A 191 5.78 -13.34 -2.71
N LYS A 192 4.50 -13.63 -2.94
CA LYS A 192 3.48 -13.67 -1.90
C LYS A 192 3.27 -15.11 -1.45
N GLY A 193 3.15 -15.33 -0.15
CA GLY A 193 2.91 -16.64 0.45
C GLY A 193 1.50 -16.72 1.03
N ARG A 194 0.76 -17.77 0.67
CA ARG A 194 -0.53 -18.11 1.27
C ARG A 194 -0.39 -19.33 2.16
N LEU A 195 -0.72 -19.19 3.45
CA LEU A 195 -0.62 -20.29 4.42
C LEU A 195 -1.41 -21.53 3.94
N LEU A 196 -0.76 -22.68 3.89
CA LEU A 196 -1.35 -23.94 3.43
C LEU A 196 -2.24 -24.55 4.51
N LEU A 197 -3.34 -23.87 4.80
CA LEU A 197 -4.35 -24.29 5.74
C LEU A 197 -5.72 -23.81 5.26
N GLN A 198 -6.77 -24.65 5.42
CA GLN A 198 -8.13 -24.23 5.11
C GLN A 198 -8.56 -23.09 6.05
N THR A 199 -9.17 -22.04 5.50
CA THR A 199 -9.56 -20.85 6.28
C THR A 199 -10.49 -21.18 7.45
N SER A 200 -11.36 -22.19 7.30
CA SER A 200 -12.25 -22.68 8.37
C SER A 200 -11.52 -23.35 9.55
N LYS A 201 -10.26 -23.75 9.34
CA LYS A 201 -9.43 -24.40 10.37
C LYS A 201 -8.39 -23.46 10.96
N MET A 202 -8.36 -22.20 10.51
CA MET A 202 -7.41 -21.19 11.00
C MET A 202 -7.89 -20.56 12.29
N SER A 203 -6.97 -20.39 13.24
CA SER A 203 -7.13 -19.50 14.39
C SER A 203 -7.23 -18.03 13.94
N GLU A 204 -7.63 -17.12 14.82
CA GLU A 204 -7.69 -15.69 14.49
C GLU A 204 -6.30 -15.11 14.14
N ASP A 205 -5.25 -15.56 14.82
CA ASP A 205 -3.88 -15.13 14.52
C ASP A 205 -3.40 -15.66 13.16
N GLU A 206 -3.71 -16.92 12.83
CA GLU A 206 -3.39 -17.49 11.51
C GLU A 206 -4.17 -16.80 10.37
N LYS A 207 -5.39 -16.33 10.62
CA LYS A 207 -6.16 -15.52 9.65
C LYS A 207 -5.48 -14.20 9.34
N ARG A 208 -4.88 -13.54 10.35
CA ARG A 208 -4.14 -12.28 10.18
C ARG A 208 -2.92 -12.45 9.29
N ILE A 209 -2.22 -13.59 9.40
CA ILE A 209 -1.03 -13.92 8.63
C ILE A 209 -1.31 -14.88 7.47
N LYS A 210 -2.58 -15.05 7.09
CA LYS A 210 -3.01 -15.93 5.98
C LYS A 210 -2.24 -15.66 4.70
N TYR A 211 -2.03 -14.38 4.38
CA TYR A 211 -1.19 -13.92 3.28
C TYR A 211 -0.05 -13.05 3.80
N LEU A 212 1.17 -13.39 3.42
CA LEU A 212 2.38 -12.62 3.71
C LEU A 212 3.22 -12.48 2.43
N TYR A 213 4.01 -11.42 2.34
CA TYR A 213 5.08 -11.35 1.35
C TYR A 213 6.30 -12.10 1.88
N LEU A 214 6.73 -13.15 1.17
CA LEU A 214 8.00 -13.85 1.41
C LEU A 214 9.14 -13.02 0.84
N GLU A 215 8.91 -12.45 -0.36
CA GLU A 215 9.78 -11.44 -0.96
C GLU A 215 8.94 -10.19 -1.21
N HIS A 216 9.29 -9.11 -0.53
CA HIS A 216 8.48 -7.90 -0.49
C HIS A 216 8.55 -7.11 -1.79
N CYS A 217 7.40 -6.71 -2.34
CA CYS A 217 7.30 -5.80 -3.49
C CYS A 217 6.48 -4.56 -3.17
N ASN A 218 6.70 -3.51 -3.95
CA ASN A 218 5.85 -2.32 -3.90
C ASN A 218 4.55 -2.52 -4.70
N ARG A 219 3.56 -3.15 -4.06
CA ARG A 219 2.25 -3.46 -4.66
C ARG A 219 1.51 -2.23 -5.21
N ALA A 220 1.82 -1.02 -4.69
CA ALA A 220 1.20 0.21 -5.14
C ALA A 220 1.48 0.54 -6.62
N LYS A 221 2.53 -0.05 -7.20
CA LYS A 221 2.93 0.09 -8.60
C LYS A 221 2.70 -1.16 -9.44
N ILE A 222 1.96 -2.14 -8.93
CA ILE A 222 1.74 -3.43 -9.60
C ILE A 222 0.25 -3.59 -9.93
N LEU A 223 -0.02 -4.04 -11.14
CA LEU A 223 -1.27 -4.69 -11.53
C LEU A 223 -0.95 -6.17 -11.75
N TYR A 224 -1.29 -7.02 -10.77
CA TYR A 224 -0.97 -8.44 -10.86
C TYR A 224 -1.60 -9.10 -12.06
N GLY A 225 -0.84 -9.89 -12.77
CA GLY A 225 -1.27 -10.61 -13.98
C GLY A 225 -1.23 -9.77 -15.26
N LEU A 226 -0.89 -8.48 -15.22
CA LEU A 226 -0.92 -7.61 -16.39
C LEU A 226 -0.04 -8.11 -17.52
N TYR A 227 1.17 -8.60 -17.25
CA TYR A 227 2.10 -9.10 -18.28
C TYR A 227 1.52 -10.25 -19.10
N LEU A 228 0.61 -11.07 -18.55
CA LEU A 228 -0.10 -12.11 -19.27
C LEU A 228 -1.38 -11.59 -19.95
N SER A 229 -2.05 -10.63 -19.32
CA SER A 229 -3.39 -10.16 -19.65
C SER A 229 -3.41 -9.01 -20.66
N GLU A 230 -2.31 -8.27 -20.83
CA GLU A 230 -2.24 -7.02 -21.59
C GLU A 230 -2.79 -7.16 -23.03
N LYS A 231 -2.37 -8.21 -23.74
CA LYS A 231 -2.84 -8.48 -25.12
C LYS A 231 -4.35 -8.70 -25.20
N TYR A 232 -4.94 -9.32 -24.18
CA TYR A 232 -6.39 -9.55 -24.13
C TYR A 232 -7.15 -8.28 -23.75
N ILE A 233 -6.59 -7.47 -22.85
CA ILE A 233 -7.14 -6.16 -22.48
C ILE A 233 -7.19 -5.26 -23.70
N LYS A 234 -6.07 -5.11 -24.40
CA LYS A 234 -5.98 -4.30 -25.63
C LYS A 234 -6.91 -4.79 -26.74
N SER A 235 -6.99 -6.11 -26.95
CA SER A 235 -7.85 -6.68 -28.00
C SER A 235 -9.34 -6.50 -27.75
N GLN A 236 -9.77 -6.51 -26.47
CA GLN A 236 -11.17 -6.36 -26.07
C GLN A 236 -11.51 -4.93 -25.66
N ASN A 237 -10.52 -4.05 -25.56
CA ASN A 237 -10.63 -2.69 -25.05
C ASN A 237 -11.38 -2.62 -23.71
N LYS A 238 -11.19 -3.62 -22.86
CA LYS A 238 -11.86 -3.82 -21.57
C LYS A 238 -10.97 -4.58 -20.61
N VAL A 239 -11.04 -4.21 -19.33
CA VAL A 239 -10.36 -4.93 -18.24
C VAL A 239 -11.31 -5.22 -17.08
N TYR A 240 -11.18 -6.40 -16.49
CA TYR A 240 -11.79 -6.78 -15.23
C TYR A 240 -10.76 -6.58 -14.11
N VAL A 241 -11.10 -5.84 -13.10
CA VAL A 241 -10.20 -5.50 -11.97
C VAL A 241 -10.71 -6.14 -10.70
N VAL A 242 -9.91 -7.01 -10.09
CA VAL A 242 -10.18 -7.69 -8.82
C VAL A 242 -9.23 -7.21 -7.72
N GLU A 243 -9.48 -7.55 -6.46
CA GLU A 243 -8.64 -7.12 -5.35
C GLU A 243 -7.37 -7.97 -5.20
N ALA A 244 -7.48 -9.29 -5.38
CA ALA A 244 -6.44 -10.23 -5.04
C ALA A 244 -6.00 -11.10 -6.22
N GLU A 245 -4.77 -11.59 -6.15
CA GLU A 245 -4.11 -12.45 -7.14
C GLU A 245 -4.92 -13.71 -7.44
N LYS A 246 -5.57 -14.28 -6.42
CA LYS A 246 -6.44 -15.46 -6.56
C LYS A 246 -7.57 -15.20 -7.54
N GLY A 247 -8.20 -14.02 -7.49
CA GLY A 247 -9.29 -13.65 -8.38
C GLY A 247 -8.85 -13.58 -9.86
N VAL A 248 -7.63 -13.16 -10.15
CA VAL A 248 -7.09 -13.18 -11.52
C VAL A 248 -6.99 -14.61 -12.03
N MET A 249 -6.41 -15.52 -11.25
CA MET A 249 -6.29 -16.93 -11.63
C MET A 249 -7.67 -17.59 -11.84
N GLN A 250 -8.65 -17.29 -10.98
CA GLN A 250 -10.03 -17.77 -11.12
C GLN A 250 -10.69 -17.25 -12.40
N LEU A 251 -10.50 -15.99 -12.76
CA LEU A 251 -11.02 -15.43 -14.00
C LEU A 251 -10.37 -16.07 -15.24
N TRP A 252 -9.09 -16.39 -15.18
CA TRP A 252 -8.41 -17.12 -16.25
C TRP A 252 -9.03 -18.50 -16.51
N ASP A 253 -9.35 -19.24 -15.44
CA ASP A 253 -10.05 -20.53 -15.56
C ASP A 253 -11.49 -20.39 -16.11
N MET A 254 -12.14 -19.25 -15.86
CA MET A 254 -13.43 -18.92 -16.47
C MET A 254 -13.32 -18.50 -17.95
N GLY A 255 -12.09 -18.40 -18.49
CA GLY A 255 -11.82 -17.93 -19.86
C GLY A 255 -11.74 -16.39 -19.98
N ILE A 256 -11.81 -15.65 -18.87
CA ILE A 256 -11.75 -14.19 -18.83
C ILE A 256 -10.30 -13.79 -18.59
N LYS A 257 -9.55 -13.61 -19.69
CA LYS A 257 -8.10 -13.38 -19.65
C LYS A 257 -7.71 -11.90 -19.61
N ASN A 258 -8.63 -10.99 -19.86
CA ASN A 258 -8.45 -9.54 -19.77
C ASN A 258 -8.72 -9.05 -18.34
N CYS A 259 -7.94 -9.53 -17.37
CA CYS A 259 -8.14 -9.24 -15.96
C CYS A 259 -6.82 -8.97 -15.22
N VAL A 260 -6.88 -8.16 -14.18
CA VAL A 260 -5.74 -7.81 -13.31
C VAL A 260 -6.20 -7.67 -11.86
N ALA A 261 -5.24 -7.72 -10.90
CA ALA A 261 -5.55 -7.39 -9.51
C ALA A 261 -4.75 -6.18 -9.02
N THR A 262 -5.38 -5.40 -8.12
CA THR A 262 -4.75 -4.25 -7.44
C THR A 262 -3.86 -4.66 -6.27
N CYS A 263 -3.87 -5.95 -5.88
CA CYS A 263 -3.16 -6.51 -4.73
C CYS A 263 -3.55 -5.88 -3.39
N GLY A 264 -4.73 -5.32 -3.29
CA GLY A 264 -5.29 -4.73 -2.06
C GLY A 264 -6.56 -3.93 -2.32
N LYS A 265 -7.23 -3.51 -1.23
CA LYS A 265 -8.53 -2.81 -1.29
C LYS A 265 -8.47 -1.40 -1.92
N LYS A 266 -7.33 -0.72 -1.82
CA LYS A 266 -7.17 0.63 -2.37
C LYS A 266 -6.45 0.58 -3.71
N ILE A 267 -7.01 1.26 -4.70
CA ILE A 267 -6.36 1.50 -5.98
C ILE A 267 -5.54 2.78 -5.91
N THR A 268 -4.29 2.73 -6.33
CA THR A 268 -3.38 3.89 -6.35
C THR A 268 -3.51 4.67 -7.64
N GLN A 269 -3.05 5.93 -7.64
CA GLN A 269 -3.03 6.76 -8.86
C GLN A 269 -2.16 6.11 -9.95
N TYR A 270 -1.04 5.50 -9.58
CA TYR A 270 -0.19 4.78 -10.53
C TYR A 270 -0.93 3.64 -11.24
N GLN A 271 -1.71 2.85 -10.50
CA GLN A 271 -2.55 1.78 -11.06
C GLN A 271 -3.67 2.33 -11.95
N ILE A 272 -4.28 3.47 -11.56
CA ILE A 272 -5.28 4.19 -12.36
C ILE A 272 -4.70 4.61 -13.70
N ASP A 273 -3.50 5.19 -13.70
CA ASP A 273 -2.82 5.64 -14.92
C ASP A 273 -2.45 4.48 -15.83
N MET A 274 -2.01 3.34 -15.26
CA MET A 274 -1.76 2.12 -16.04
C MET A 274 -3.03 1.64 -16.71
N LEU A 275 -4.14 1.54 -15.97
CA LEU A 275 -5.43 1.09 -16.51
C LEU A 275 -5.96 2.04 -17.60
N THR A 276 -5.84 3.34 -17.39
CA THR A 276 -6.27 4.38 -18.34
C THR A 276 -5.55 4.29 -19.69
N ARG A 277 -4.28 3.87 -19.70
CA ARG A 277 -3.49 3.69 -20.94
C ARG A 277 -3.81 2.39 -21.68
N LEU A 278 -4.45 1.43 -21.02
CA LEU A 278 -4.66 0.08 -21.55
C LEU A 278 -5.98 -0.09 -22.29
N CYS A 279 -7.05 0.54 -21.83
CA CYS A 279 -8.39 0.35 -22.38
C CYS A 279 -9.34 1.49 -22.00
N SER A 280 -10.50 1.56 -22.66
CA SER A 280 -11.53 2.56 -22.41
C SER A 280 -12.70 2.07 -21.54
N CYS A 281 -12.71 0.79 -21.14
CA CYS A 281 -13.75 0.22 -20.29
C CYS A 281 -13.13 -0.58 -19.15
N ILE A 282 -13.43 -0.19 -17.91
CA ILE A 282 -12.96 -0.85 -16.70
C ILE A 282 -14.15 -1.41 -15.93
N VAL A 283 -14.07 -2.67 -15.52
CA VAL A 283 -15.11 -3.35 -14.74
C VAL A 283 -14.52 -3.75 -13.38
N PHE A 284 -14.90 -3.08 -12.32
CA PHE A 284 -14.50 -3.44 -10.96
C PHE A 284 -15.31 -4.65 -10.47
N CYS A 285 -14.59 -5.68 -10.04
CA CYS A 285 -15.13 -6.91 -9.48
C CYS A 285 -14.62 -7.05 -8.04
N PHE A 286 -14.84 -6.02 -7.22
CA PHE A 286 -14.37 -5.96 -5.83
C PHE A 286 -15.31 -6.74 -4.91
N ASP A 287 -14.84 -7.01 -3.68
CA ASP A 287 -15.61 -7.71 -2.67
C ASP A 287 -16.85 -6.89 -2.25
N LYS A 288 -17.85 -7.57 -1.71
CA LYS A 288 -19.18 -7.01 -1.37
C LYS A 288 -19.14 -5.83 -0.39
N ASP A 289 -18.05 -5.70 0.37
CA ASP A 289 -17.87 -4.62 1.35
C ASP A 289 -17.55 -3.25 0.73
N VAL A 290 -17.22 -3.19 -0.56
CA VAL A 290 -16.97 -1.93 -1.29
C VAL A 290 -18.30 -1.28 -1.71
N LYS A 291 -18.55 -0.09 -1.18
CA LYS A 291 -19.81 0.65 -1.41
C LYS A 291 -19.79 1.40 -2.75
N ARG A 292 -21.01 1.68 -3.28
CA ARG A 292 -21.17 2.43 -4.53
C ARG A 292 -20.54 3.83 -4.48
N GLU A 293 -20.62 4.51 -3.33
CA GLU A 293 -20.03 5.83 -3.13
C GLU A 293 -18.51 5.81 -3.25
N GLU A 294 -17.89 4.75 -2.74
CA GLU A 294 -16.45 4.51 -2.85
C GLU A 294 -16.04 4.24 -4.30
N LEU A 295 -16.81 3.42 -5.01
CA LEU A 295 -16.61 3.18 -6.45
C LEU A 295 -16.77 4.45 -7.29
N SER A 296 -17.71 5.33 -6.94
CA SER A 296 -17.85 6.64 -7.60
C SER A 296 -16.64 7.52 -7.35
N SER A 297 -16.15 7.58 -6.12
CA SER A 297 -14.92 8.33 -5.77
C SER A 297 -13.68 7.79 -6.49
N ILE A 298 -13.60 6.46 -6.72
CA ILE A 298 -12.55 5.87 -7.53
C ILE A 298 -12.73 6.26 -9.00
N ALA A 299 -13.96 6.22 -9.53
CA ALA A 299 -14.26 6.56 -10.92
C ALA A 299 -13.89 8.00 -11.26
N ASP A 300 -14.05 8.93 -10.31
CA ASP A 300 -13.74 10.37 -10.50
C ASP A 300 -12.23 10.63 -10.70
N LYS A 301 -11.39 9.67 -10.32
CA LYS A 301 -9.93 9.76 -10.53
C LYS A 301 -9.48 9.36 -11.93
N PHE A 302 -10.34 8.73 -12.72
CA PHE A 302 -10.02 8.35 -14.10
C PHE A 302 -10.36 9.49 -15.07
N LEU A 303 -9.77 9.47 -16.26
CA LEU A 303 -10.14 10.39 -17.35
C LEU A 303 -11.61 10.19 -17.77
N ASP A 304 -12.29 11.26 -18.18
CA ASP A 304 -13.70 11.24 -18.56
C ASP A 304 -14.03 10.32 -19.75
N CYS A 305 -13.05 10.02 -20.60
CA CYS A 305 -13.21 9.10 -21.73
C CYS A 305 -13.26 7.61 -21.32
N ILE A 306 -13.00 7.27 -20.05
CA ILE A 306 -13.01 5.90 -19.56
C ILE A 306 -14.39 5.55 -19.00
N GLU A 307 -15.01 4.50 -19.57
CA GLU A 307 -16.23 3.91 -19.02
C GLU A 307 -15.91 3.08 -17.78
N ILE A 308 -16.56 3.38 -16.67
CA ILE A 308 -16.38 2.64 -15.40
C ILE A 308 -17.65 1.87 -15.08
N LYS A 309 -17.50 0.57 -14.93
CA LYS A 309 -18.54 -0.36 -14.46
C LYS A 309 -18.10 -1.03 -13.17
N ALA A 310 -19.07 -1.54 -12.42
CA ALA A 310 -18.78 -2.38 -11.25
C ALA A 310 -19.84 -3.45 -11.06
N ILE A 311 -19.45 -4.57 -10.50
CA ILE A 311 -20.37 -5.59 -10.00
C ILE A 311 -20.86 -5.14 -8.62
N ILE A 312 -22.18 -4.95 -8.46
CA ILE A 312 -22.83 -4.58 -7.20
C ILE A 312 -23.88 -5.65 -6.88
N ASP A 313 -23.60 -6.52 -5.91
CA ASP A 313 -24.50 -7.62 -5.51
C ASP A 313 -25.70 -7.09 -4.72
N LYS A 314 -26.73 -6.60 -5.41
CA LYS A 314 -28.01 -6.16 -4.83
C LYS A 314 -28.94 -7.31 -4.46
N GLU A 315 -28.80 -8.44 -5.14
CA GLU A 315 -29.66 -9.60 -4.97
C GLU A 315 -29.20 -10.51 -3.84
N GLY A 316 -28.02 -10.25 -3.24
CA GLY A 316 -27.45 -11.11 -2.19
C GLY A 316 -27.04 -12.49 -2.70
N VAL A 317 -26.53 -12.56 -3.93
CA VAL A 317 -26.04 -13.80 -4.55
C VAL A 317 -24.79 -14.33 -3.83
N LEU A 318 -23.96 -13.42 -3.33
CA LEU A 318 -22.74 -13.74 -2.60
C LEU A 318 -23.03 -13.91 -1.11
N SER A 319 -22.41 -14.90 -0.51
CA SER A 319 -22.40 -15.09 0.95
C SER A 319 -21.51 -14.01 1.62
N GLU A 320 -21.56 -13.91 2.96
CA GLU A 320 -20.59 -13.11 3.71
C GLU A 320 -19.17 -13.63 3.44
N LYS A 321 -18.24 -12.74 3.12
CA LYS A 321 -16.81 -13.05 2.84
C LYS A 321 -16.55 -13.86 1.55
N GLU A 322 -17.52 -14.02 0.68
CA GLU A 322 -17.35 -14.62 -0.65
C GLU A 322 -16.95 -13.52 -1.65
N SER A 323 -15.83 -13.73 -2.33
CA SER A 323 -15.42 -12.85 -3.43
C SER A 323 -16.27 -13.16 -4.69
N PRO A 324 -16.56 -12.17 -5.54
CA PRO A 324 -17.33 -12.39 -6.77
C PRO A 324 -16.79 -13.53 -7.64
N THR A 325 -15.47 -13.73 -7.65
CA THR A 325 -14.79 -14.74 -8.48
C THR A 325 -14.72 -16.13 -7.88
N ASP A 326 -15.08 -16.32 -6.59
CA ASP A 326 -14.96 -17.61 -5.90
C ASP A 326 -15.85 -18.71 -6.51
N ASN A 327 -16.96 -18.34 -7.16
CA ASN A 327 -17.85 -19.28 -7.81
C ASN A 327 -18.13 -18.86 -9.26
N PRO A 328 -17.73 -19.66 -10.29
CA PRO A 328 -17.89 -19.31 -11.69
C PRO A 328 -19.36 -19.09 -12.12
N GLN A 329 -20.29 -19.83 -11.57
CA GLN A 329 -21.72 -19.71 -11.91
C GLN A 329 -22.31 -18.42 -11.33
N LYS A 330 -21.98 -18.12 -10.06
CA LYS A 330 -22.39 -16.87 -9.43
C LYS A 330 -21.78 -15.67 -10.14
N PHE A 331 -20.49 -15.73 -10.51
CA PHE A 331 -19.81 -14.65 -11.22
C PHE A 331 -20.48 -14.33 -12.56
N ARG A 332 -20.84 -15.35 -13.35
CA ARG A 332 -21.58 -15.15 -14.62
C ARG A 332 -22.94 -14.50 -14.37
N LYS A 333 -23.68 -14.97 -13.37
CA LYS A 333 -24.97 -14.37 -12.97
C LYS A 333 -24.78 -12.89 -12.59
N LEU A 334 -23.77 -12.57 -11.80
CA LEU A 334 -23.47 -11.19 -11.39
C LEU A 334 -23.08 -10.30 -12.56
N LEU A 335 -22.32 -10.81 -13.54
CA LEU A 335 -22.00 -10.06 -14.76
C LEU A 335 -23.25 -9.71 -15.56
N ASP A 336 -24.23 -10.63 -15.63
CA ASP A 336 -25.44 -10.45 -16.41
C ASP A 336 -26.47 -9.55 -15.72
N SER A 337 -26.62 -9.68 -14.39
CA SER A 337 -27.70 -9.01 -13.63
C SER A 337 -27.26 -7.84 -12.75
N SER A 338 -25.99 -7.78 -12.39
CA SER A 338 -25.49 -6.88 -11.33
C SER A 338 -24.30 -6.01 -11.77
N CYS A 339 -23.95 -6.00 -13.06
CA CYS A 339 -22.92 -5.14 -13.61
C CYS A 339 -23.51 -3.77 -13.97
N GLU A 340 -23.21 -2.78 -13.14
CA GLU A 340 -23.76 -1.43 -13.28
C GLU A 340 -22.74 -0.45 -13.84
N VAL A 341 -23.23 0.52 -14.62
CA VAL A 341 -22.43 1.67 -15.04
C VAL A 341 -22.33 2.64 -13.85
N ILE A 342 -21.11 2.88 -13.40
CA ILE A 342 -20.79 3.87 -12.37
C ILE A 342 -20.57 5.23 -13.02
N ARG A 343 -19.83 5.25 -14.15
CA ARG A 343 -19.60 6.44 -14.97
C ARG A 343 -19.52 6.05 -16.45
N GLN A 344 -20.29 6.74 -17.27
CA GLN A 344 -20.26 6.61 -18.74
C GLN A 344 -19.03 7.35 -19.27
N GLY A 345 -18.25 6.73 -20.16
CA GLY A 345 -17.21 7.43 -20.91
C GLY A 345 -17.80 8.45 -21.89
N ARG A 346 -17.19 9.63 -21.98
CA ARG A 346 -17.59 10.75 -22.86
C ARG A 346 -16.70 10.87 -24.08
#